data_f84e820e8d2abce58085b2c8f6f16354
#
_entry.id   f84e820e8d2abce58085b2c8f6f16354
#
_cell.length_a   1.000
_cell.length_b   1.000
_cell.length_c   1.000
_cell.angle_alpha   90.00
_cell.angle_beta   90.00
_cell.angle_gamma   90.00
#
_symmetry.space_group_name_H-M   'P 1'
#
loop_
_entity.id
_entity.type
_entity.pdbx_description
1 polymer ?
#
loop_
_entity_poly.entity_id
_entity_poly.type
_entity_poly.pdbx_seq_one_letter_code
_entity_poly.pdbx_strand_id
1 'polypeptide(L)'
;MDNVQDVIQVDFASVFLKTDGSVYVSGKGSYGFLGDSDSQHFVRPAVKMMDDVKSIFGDASLCMAIKSDNSLWIWGTLPWSNEVVASPIKIADNVQFADEGTKSLVYVTTDGQMWAVGKNEWNSSGLGKEIENVATPTKTDLTGVRSLSCTPYSRIGTAVKNDGSLWTWGRTDLEGDSSTRTFDNLYNVPGENYTLYDFLQIAGPNQTTNGTSTEKPTTKPTAAATATASPSSAKVQINGKQVTFDAYSINDNNYFKLRDIAKALSGTEKQFEVTWNGATKSIELKPNTAYTAVGGELATGKAVKQTAKLSSDTVYMNGNVASLTAYTINGNNYFKLRDLGKLLNFGVDWDGTAKCISIDSSTSYTE
;
A
#
# COMPACT_ATOMS: atom_id res chain seq x y z
N MET A 1 13.25 -30.60 -18.33
CA MET A 1 12.84 -30.41 -16.90
C MET A 1 11.33 -30.45 -16.87
N ASP A 2 10.77 -31.29 -16.01
CA ASP A 2 9.31 -31.47 -15.94
C ASP A 2 8.74 -30.73 -14.72
N ASN A 3 7.41 -30.50 -14.73
CA ASN A 3 6.65 -29.87 -13.63
C ASN A 3 7.14 -28.46 -13.26
N VAL A 4 7.50 -27.67 -14.27
CA VAL A 4 7.83 -26.26 -14.08
C VAL A 4 6.53 -25.46 -13.92
N GLN A 5 6.46 -24.68 -12.84
CA GLN A 5 5.33 -23.83 -12.48
C GLN A 5 5.56 -22.39 -12.98
N ASP A 6 6.79 -21.90 -12.86
CA ASP A 6 7.14 -20.52 -13.20
C ASP A 6 8.59 -20.44 -13.69
N VAL A 7 8.90 -19.43 -14.49
CA VAL A 7 10.23 -19.16 -15.01
C VAL A 7 10.49 -17.66 -15.10
N ILE A 8 11.65 -17.24 -14.62
CA ILE A 8 12.14 -15.86 -14.80
C ILE A 8 13.47 -15.87 -15.53
N GLN A 9 13.80 -14.76 -16.17
CA GLN A 9 15.08 -14.50 -16.79
C GLN A 9 15.84 -13.48 -15.95
N VAL A 10 17.11 -13.74 -15.71
CA VAL A 10 18.08 -12.79 -15.22
C VAL A 10 19.20 -12.73 -16.25
N ASP A 11 20.00 -11.70 -16.29
CA ASP A 11 20.94 -11.39 -17.40
C ASP A 11 21.41 -12.59 -18.25
N PHE A 12 22.02 -13.58 -17.63
CA PHE A 12 22.63 -14.73 -18.33
C PHE A 12 22.14 -16.09 -17.83
N ALA A 13 21.06 -16.10 -17.05
CA ALA A 13 20.52 -17.32 -16.49
C ALA A 13 18.99 -17.34 -16.49
N SER A 14 18.45 -18.56 -16.47
CA SER A 14 17.02 -18.82 -16.28
C SER A 14 16.81 -19.49 -14.93
N VAL A 15 15.87 -18.98 -14.16
CA VAL A 15 15.46 -19.53 -12.86
C VAL A 15 14.11 -20.21 -13.05
N PHE A 16 13.99 -21.43 -12.57
CA PHE A 16 12.80 -22.26 -12.72
C PHE A 16 12.26 -22.63 -11.34
N LEU A 17 10.99 -22.33 -11.10
CA LEU A 17 10.24 -22.83 -9.95
C LEU A 17 9.43 -24.05 -10.39
N LYS A 18 9.58 -25.15 -9.70
CA LYS A 18 8.77 -26.35 -9.93
C LYS A 18 7.55 -26.40 -9.03
N THR A 19 6.57 -27.21 -9.42
CA THR A 19 5.33 -27.42 -8.66
C THR A 19 5.53 -28.04 -7.27
N ASP A 20 6.69 -28.67 -7.02
CA ASP A 20 7.09 -29.20 -5.71
C ASP A 20 7.79 -28.17 -4.82
N GLY A 21 7.89 -26.91 -5.27
CA GLY A 21 8.55 -25.81 -4.55
C GLY A 21 10.07 -25.80 -4.68
N SER A 22 10.68 -26.68 -5.48
CA SER A 22 12.12 -26.65 -5.73
C SER A 22 12.48 -25.63 -6.81
N VAL A 23 13.56 -24.87 -6.58
CA VAL A 23 14.10 -23.88 -7.52
C VAL A 23 15.38 -24.38 -8.16
N TYR A 24 15.45 -24.24 -9.46
CA TYR A 24 16.63 -24.57 -10.27
C TYR A 24 17.07 -23.37 -11.09
N VAL A 25 18.37 -23.28 -11.35
CA VAL A 25 18.95 -22.25 -12.20
C VAL A 25 19.80 -22.91 -13.29
N SER A 26 19.69 -22.41 -14.52
CA SER A 26 20.48 -22.84 -15.68
C SER A 26 20.98 -21.62 -16.44
N GLY A 27 22.18 -21.66 -16.94
CA GLY A 27 22.78 -20.56 -17.70
C GLY A 27 24.24 -20.34 -17.36
N LYS A 28 24.68 -19.09 -17.40
CA LYS A 28 26.06 -18.69 -17.11
C LYS A 28 26.28 -18.55 -15.60
N GLY A 29 27.40 -19.10 -15.10
CA GLY A 29 27.78 -19.03 -13.68
C GLY A 29 28.29 -17.66 -13.18
N SER A 30 28.47 -16.68 -14.10
CA SER A 30 28.82 -15.32 -13.69
C SER A 30 27.73 -14.73 -12.79
N TYR A 31 28.12 -13.88 -11.87
CA TYR A 31 27.22 -13.25 -10.89
C TYR A 31 26.70 -14.15 -9.75
N GLY A 32 27.22 -15.38 -9.60
CA GLY A 32 26.81 -16.28 -8.51
C GLY A 32 25.45 -16.95 -8.70
N PHE A 33 24.80 -16.82 -9.86
CA PHE A 33 23.45 -17.36 -10.10
C PHE A 33 23.35 -18.87 -9.92
N LEU A 34 24.42 -19.61 -10.23
CA LEU A 34 24.45 -21.08 -10.17
C LEU A 34 24.94 -21.63 -8.83
N GLY A 35 25.06 -20.82 -7.80
CA GLY A 35 25.53 -21.23 -6.48
C GLY A 35 27.04 -21.35 -6.35
N ASP A 36 27.78 -20.91 -7.35
CA ASP A 36 29.25 -20.81 -7.31
C ASP A 36 29.75 -19.53 -7.99
N SER A 37 30.99 -19.17 -7.75
CA SER A 37 31.64 -18.00 -8.34
C SER A 37 32.38 -18.29 -9.63
N ASP A 38 32.20 -19.48 -10.24
CA ASP A 38 32.91 -19.87 -11.45
C ASP A 38 32.37 -19.15 -12.67
N SER A 39 33.06 -18.11 -13.10
CA SER A 39 32.71 -17.28 -14.26
C SER A 39 33.07 -17.92 -15.62
N GLN A 40 33.72 -19.10 -15.62
CA GLN A 40 34.31 -19.68 -16.83
C GLN A 40 33.36 -20.56 -17.65
N HIS A 41 32.22 -20.96 -17.15
CA HIS A 41 31.30 -21.86 -17.84
C HIS A 41 30.11 -21.11 -18.45
N PHE A 42 29.95 -21.26 -19.76
CA PHE A 42 28.95 -20.53 -20.55
C PHE A 42 27.54 -21.10 -20.50
N VAL A 43 27.38 -22.39 -20.26
CA VAL A 43 26.05 -23.01 -20.08
C VAL A 43 26.21 -24.25 -19.22
N ARG A 44 25.50 -24.27 -18.10
CA ARG A 44 25.43 -25.47 -17.25
C ARG A 44 24.03 -26.07 -17.27
N PRO A 45 23.92 -27.40 -17.06
CA PRO A 45 22.65 -28.02 -16.71
C PRO A 45 22.04 -27.32 -15.50
N ALA A 46 20.73 -27.39 -15.39
CA ALA A 46 20.03 -26.77 -14.27
C ALA A 46 20.52 -27.33 -12.93
N VAL A 47 20.93 -26.40 -12.03
CA VAL A 47 21.41 -26.67 -10.67
C VAL A 47 20.30 -26.33 -9.69
N LYS A 48 20.07 -27.21 -8.72
CA LYS A 48 19.11 -26.96 -7.66
C LYS A 48 19.67 -25.93 -6.66
N MET A 49 18.90 -24.88 -6.40
CA MET A 49 19.29 -23.79 -5.50
C MET A 49 18.63 -23.89 -4.13
N MET A 50 17.34 -24.19 -4.08
CA MET A 50 16.60 -24.24 -2.81
C MET A 50 15.28 -25.00 -2.94
N ASP A 51 14.64 -25.22 -1.80
CA ASP A 51 13.34 -25.87 -1.66
C ASP A 51 12.35 -24.95 -0.91
N ASP A 52 11.10 -25.39 -0.88
CA ASP A 52 9.99 -24.74 -0.16
C ASP A 52 9.64 -23.34 -0.69
N VAL A 53 9.88 -23.08 -1.97
CA VAL A 53 9.62 -21.80 -2.61
C VAL A 53 8.21 -21.74 -3.19
N LYS A 54 7.51 -20.64 -2.97
CA LYS A 54 6.19 -20.37 -3.56
C LYS A 54 6.22 -19.38 -4.70
N SER A 55 7.23 -18.50 -4.77
CA SER A 55 7.34 -17.47 -5.81
C SER A 55 8.80 -17.11 -6.05
N ILE A 56 9.13 -16.83 -7.31
CA ILE A 56 10.45 -16.36 -7.75
C ILE A 56 10.32 -14.99 -8.40
N PHE A 57 11.35 -14.16 -8.23
CA PHE A 57 11.47 -12.83 -8.80
C PHE A 57 12.92 -12.59 -9.19
N GLY A 58 13.16 -11.62 -10.04
CA GLY A 58 14.52 -11.22 -10.41
C GLY A 58 14.53 -10.46 -11.72
N ASP A 59 15.57 -9.67 -11.86
CA ASP A 59 15.87 -8.93 -13.08
C ASP A 59 17.39 -9.02 -13.32
N ALA A 60 18.06 -7.95 -13.66
CA ALA A 60 19.43 -7.94 -14.17
C ALA A 60 20.43 -8.83 -13.41
N SER A 61 20.69 -8.54 -12.13
CA SER A 61 21.81 -9.18 -11.43
C SER A 61 21.41 -9.96 -10.17
N LEU A 62 20.14 -9.89 -9.77
CA LEU A 62 19.63 -10.43 -8.51
C LEU A 62 18.53 -11.46 -8.76
N CYS A 63 18.66 -12.62 -8.13
CA CYS A 63 17.59 -13.60 -8.01
C CYS A 63 16.95 -13.51 -6.64
N MET A 64 15.64 -13.60 -6.59
CA MET A 64 14.84 -13.52 -5.36
C MET A 64 13.86 -14.68 -5.28
N ALA A 65 13.65 -15.20 -4.09
CA ALA A 65 12.64 -16.24 -3.84
C ALA A 65 11.90 -15.95 -2.54
N ILE A 66 10.60 -16.16 -2.55
CA ILE A 66 9.79 -16.16 -1.33
C ILE A 66 9.40 -17.60 -1.04
N LYS A 67 9.76 -18.07 0.15
CA LYS A 67 9.41 -19.40 0.63
C LYS A 67 7.97 -19.50 1.11
N SER A 68 7.50 -20.71 1.34
CA SER A 68 6.15 -20.99 1.85
C SER A 68 5.88 -20.38 3.23
N ASP A 69 6.93 -20.12 4.02
CA ASP A 69 6.88 -19.42 5.31
C ASP A 69 6.87 -17.89 5.19
N ASN A 70 6.81 -17.35 3.96
CA ASN A 70 6.90 -15.93 3.63
C ASN A 70 8.28 -15.29 3.89
N SER A 71 9.34 -16.07 4.08
CA SER A 71 10.70 -15.51 4.12
C SER A 71 11.20 -15.17 2.72
N LEU A 72 11.85 -14.00 2.58
CA LEU A 72 12.51 -13.52 1.36
C LEU A 72 13.97 -13.92 1.38
N TRP A 73 14.42 -14.56 0.31
CA TRP A 73 15.77 -15.01 0.06
C TRP A 73 16.30 -14.42 -1.24
N ILE A 74 17.59 -14.08 -1.27
CA ILE A 74 18.26 -13.53 -2.45
C ILE A 74 19.58 -14.21 -2.72
N TRP A 75 20.00 -14.25 -3.99
CA TRP A 75 21.33 -14.66 -4.44
C TRP A 75 21.65 -14.01 -5.78
N GLY A 76 22.90 -14.07 -6.19
CA GLY A 76 23.41 -13.33 -7.34
C GLY A 76 24.30 -12.19 -6.94
N THR A 77 24.38 -11.14 -7.74
CA THR A 77 25.17 -9.94 -7.40
C THR A 77 24.27 -8.89 -6.78
N LEU A 78 24.63 -8.45 -5.59
CA LEU A 78 23.91 -7.38 -4.88
C LEU A 78 24.06 -6.06 -5.63
N PRO A 79 22.97 -5.45 -6.15
CA PRO A 79 23.08 -4.28 -7.02
C PRO A 79 23.61 -3.02 -6.30
N TRP A 80 23.60 -3.01 -4.97
CA TRP A 80 24.07 -1.86 -4.18
C TRP A 80 25.54 -1.93 -3.75
N SER A 81 26.16 -3.13 -3.73
CA SER A 81 27.55 -3.33 -3.29
C SER A 81 28.41 -4.01 -4.34
N ASN A 82 27.85 -4.59 -5.38
CA ASN A 82 28.49 -5.49 -6.34
C ASN A 82 29.08 -6.76 -5.70
N GLU A 83 28.68 -7.09 -4.48
CA GLU A 83 29.07 -8.32 -3.81
C GLU A 83 28.34 -9.50 -4.45
N VAL A 84 29.08 -10.59 -4.70
CA VAL A 84 28.51 -11.83 -5.25
C VAL A 84 28.09 -12.73 -4.09
N VAL A 85 26.79 -12.97 -3.99
CA VAL A 85 26.16 -13.89 -3.03
C VAL A 85 25.79 -15.17 -3.76
N ALA A 86 26.68 -16.13 -3.80
CA ALA A 86 26.49 -17.37 -4.55
C ALA A 86 25.46 -18.31 -3.91
N SER A 87 25.35 -18.35 -2.60
CA SER A 87 24.36 -19.14 -1.88
C SER A 87 23.21 -18.25 -1.39
N PRO A 88 21.93 -18.68 -1.52
CA PRO A 88 20.81 -17.87 -1.06
C PRO A 88 20.92 -17.44 0.38
N ILE A 89 20.76 -16.14 0.65
CA ILE A 89 20.71 -15.54 2.00
C ILE A 89 19.32 -14.98 2.30
N LYS A 90 18.90 -15.10 3.55
CA LYS A 90 17.62 -14.55 4.00
C LYS A 90 17.74 -13.04 4.26
N ILE A 91 16.79 -12.27 3.75
CA ILE A 91 16.71 -10.81 3.91
C ILE A 91 15.61 -10.40 4.89
N ALA A 92 14.44 -11.02 4.80
CA ALA A 92 13.28 -10.59 5.59
C ALA A 92 12.31 -11.74 5.82
N ASP A 93 11.41 -11.53 6.79
CA ASP A 93 10.24 -12.37 7.06
C ASP A 93 8.95 -11.68 6.65
N ASN A 94 7.87 -12.47 6.54
CA ASN A 94 6.53 -11.98 6.23
C ASN A 94 6.43 -11.20 4.93
N VAL A 95 7.21 -11.56 3.90
CA VAL A 95 7.22 -10.89 2.60
C VAL A 95 6.15 -11.48 1.69
N GLN A 96 5.41 -10.60 1.01
CA GLN A 96 4.41 -10.96 0.04
C GLN A 96 4.95 -10.94 -1.39
N PHE A 97 5.76 -9.94 -1.74
CA PHE A 97 6.44 -9.80 -3.03
C PHE A 97 7.64 -8.87 -2.92
N ALA A 98 8.54 -8.98 -3.87
CA ALA A 98 9.76 -8.18 -3.93
C ALA A 98 10.11 -7.85 -5.39
N ASP A 99 10.89 -6.79 -5.58
CA ASP A 99 11.37 -6.39 -6.90
C ASP A 99 12.75 -5.71 -6.82
N GLU A 100 13.51 -5.76 -7.90
CA GLU A 100 14.81 -5.11 -8.00
C GLU A 100 14.64 -3.66 -8.48
N GLY A 101 15.06 -2.71 -7.65
CA GLY A 101 15.13 -1.31 -8.04
C GLY A 101 16.53 -0.92 -8.55
N THR A 102 16.70 0.34 -8.93
CA THR A 102 18.01 0.86 -9.34
C THR A 102 18.98 0.79 -8.16
N LYS A 103 19.90 -0.17 -8.18
CA LYS A 103 20.89 -0.44 -7.12
C LYS A 103 20.26 -0.69 -5.74
N SER A 104 19.07 -1.22 -5.69
CA SER A 104 18.33 -1.49 -4.46
C SER A 104 17.44 -2.71 -4.61
N LEU A 105 16.99 -3.22 -3.48
CA LEU A 105 15.92 -4.19 -3.36
C LEU A 105 14.74 -3.52 -2.66
N VAL A 106 13.56 -3.64 -3.23
CA VAL A 106 12.31 -3.16 -2.65
C VAL A 106 11.39 -4.36 -2.43
N TYR A 107 10.75 -4.45 -1.28
CA TYR A 107 9.81 -5.52 -1.01
C TYR A 107 8.64 -5.05 -0.15
N VAL A 108 7.56 -5.82 -0.18
CA VAL A 108 6.34 -5.55 0.58
C VAL A 108 6.03 -6.72 1.49
N THR A 109 5.82 -6.43 2.74
CA THR A 109 5.41 -7.40 3.75
C THR A 109 3.91 -7.72 3.65
N THR A 110 3.48 -8.81 4.22
CA THR A 110 2.08 -9.31 4.14
C THR A 110 1.05 -8.36 4.73
N ASP A 111 1.47 -7.39 5.54
CA ASP A 111 0.65 -6.29 6.06
C ASP A 111 0.59 -5.07 5.10
N GLY A 112 1.21 -5.18 3.92
CA GLY A 112 1.24 -4.14 2.91
C GLY A 112 2.25 -3.02 3.17
N GLN A 113 3.17 -3.18 4.13
CA GLN A 113 4.25 -2.23 4.37
C GLN A 113 5.38 -2.40 3.35
N MET A 114 5.76 -1.33 2.68
CA MET A 114 6.91 -1.32 1.78
C MET A 114 8.22 -1.07 2.54
N TRP A 115 9.27 -1.80 2.14
CA TRP A 115 10.61 -1.74 2.67
C TRP A 115 11.63 -1.64 1.54
N ALA A 116 12.79 -1.06 1.82
CA ALA A 116 13.88 -1.02 0.87
C ALA A 116 15.23 -1.24 1.53
N VAL A 117 16.20 -1.75 0.77
CA VAL A 117 17.61 -1.87 1.15
C VAL A 117 18.49 -1.59 -0.06
N GLY A 118 19.60 -0.93 0.15
CA GLY A 118 20.54 -0.57 -0.89
C GLY A 118 20.65 0.93 -1.10
N LYS A 119 21.01 1.34 -2.32
CA LYS A 119 21.15 2.75 -2.69
C LYS A 119 19.80 3.37 -3.01
N ASN A 120 19.65 4.62 -2.63
CA ASN A 120 18.45 5.39 -2.91
C ASN A 120 18.75 6.55 -3.89
N GLU A 121 19.64 6.29 -4.85
CA GLU A 121 19.93 7.26 -5.90
C GLU A 121 18.62 7.68 -6.59
N TRP A 122 18.37 8.98 -6.71
CA TRP A 122 17.16 9.53 -7.31
C TRP A 122 15.86 9.21 -6.55
N ASN A 123 15.95 8.87 -5.27
CA ASN A 123 14.83 8.34 -4.48
C ASN A 123 14.18 7.08 -5.08
N SER A 124 14.95 6.28 -5.83
CA SER A 124 14.44 5.11 -6.56
C SER A 124 13.90 4.00 -5.66
N SER A 125 14.34 3.94 -4.42
CA SER A 125 13.85 2.99 -3.42
C SER A 125 12.74 3.53 -2.52
N GLY A 126 12.34 4.79 -2.68
CA GLY A 126 11.23 5.38 -1.93
C GLY A 126 11.51 5.63 -0.44
N LEU A 127 12.78 5.80 -0.07
CA LEU A 127 13.19 6.06 1.32
C LEU A 127 13.18 7.54 1.69
N GLY A 128 12.78 8.41 0.77
CA GLY A 128 12.91 9.85 0.92
C GLY A 128 14.24 10.37 0.37
N LYS A 129 14.20 11.53 -0.22
CA LYS A 129 15.34 12.14 -0.96
C LYS A 129 16.54 12.52 -0.09
N GLU A 130 16.36 12.56 1.22
CA GLU A 130 17.45 12.88 2.18
C GLU A 130 18.26 11.64 2.56
N ILE A 131 17.84 10.44 2.14
CA ILE A 131 18.53 9.17 2.44
C ILE A 131 19.21 8.67 1.17
N GLU A 132 20.54 8.58 1.19
CA GLU A 132 21.32 8.15 0.03
C GLU A 132 21.48 6.62 -0.06
N ASN A 133 21.61 5.96 1.09
CA ASN A 133 21.90 4.54 1.15
C ASN A 133 21.51 3.92 2.49
N VAL A 134 21.00 2.70 2.47
CA VAL A 134 20.73 1.89 3.66
C VAL A 134 21.31 0.49 3.50
N ALA A 135 22.14 0.09 4.45
CA ALA A 135 22.77 -1.23 4.46
C ALA A 135 21.84 -2.34 4.99
N THR A 136 20.77 -1.97 5.65
CA THR A 136 19.77 -2.90 6.23
C THR A 136 18.37 -2.52 5.78
N PRO A 137 17.45 -3.50 5.69
CA PRO A 137 16.07 -3.24 5.35
C PRO A 137 15.45 -2.13 6.19
N THR A 138 14.97 -1.09 5.53
CA THR A 138 14.40 0.11 6.15
C THR A 138 12.99 0.34 5.64
N LYS A 139 12.07 0.70 6.54
CA LYS A 139 10.69 1.03 6.19
C LYS A 139 10.63 2.30 5.35
N THR A 140 9.76 2.28 4.35
CA THR A 140 9.33 3.49 3.65
C THR A 140 8.02 4.01 4.25
N ASP A 141 7.59 5.20 3.82
CA ASP A 141 6.28 5.77 4.22
C ASP A 141 5.10 5.15 3.46
N LEU A 142 5.34 4.30 2.44
CA LEU A 142 4.26 3.71 1.65
C LEU A 142 3.72 2.44 2.30
N THR A 143 2.43 2.46 2.60
CA THR A 143 1.70 1.37 3.24
C THR A 143 0.45 0.98 2.45
N GLY A 144 -0.10 -0.19 2.74
CA GLY A 144 -1.28 -0.71 2.05
C GLY A 144 -0.99 -1.10 0.59
N VAL A 145 0.25 -1.46 0.28
CA VAL A 145 0.68 -1.86 -1.05
C VAL A 145 0.21 -3.28 -1.35
N ARG A 146 -0.47 -3.46 -2.49
CA ARG A 146 -0.90 -4.78 -2.97
C ARG A 146 -0.10 -5.29 -4.18
N SER A 147 0.57 -4.39 -4.89
CA SER A 147 1.55 -4.73 -5.93
C SER A 147 2.51 -3.57 -6.12
N LEU A 148 3.72 -3.88 -6.52
CA LEU A 148 4.71 -2.87 -6.91
C LEU A 148 5.41 -3.32 -8.19
N SER A 149 6.02 -2.36 -8.86
CA SER A 149 6.94 -2.60 -9.98
C SER A 149 8.06 -1.58 -9.92
N CYS A 150 9.26 -2.09 -9.87
CA CYS A 150 10.50 -1.35 -10.00
C CYS A 150 11.30 -1.98 -11.13
N THR A 151 12.27 -1.29 -11.67
CA THR A 151 13.24 -1.88 -12.58
C THR A 151 14.63 -1.36 -12.30
N PRO A 152 15.69 -2.14 -12.52
CA PRO A 152 17.08 -1.73 -12.24
C PRO A 152 17.53 -0.48 -13.00
N TYR A 153 16.83 -0.13 -14.07
CA TYR A 153 17.22 0.96 -14.98
C TYR A 153 16.28 2.17 -14.99
N SER A 154 15.11 2.08 -14.34
CA SER A 154 14.07 3.10 -14.52
C SER A 154 14.15 4.29 -13.58
N ARG A 155 14.90 4.23 -12.49
CA ARG A 155 14.94 5.27 -11.45
C ARG A 155 13.57 5.67 -10.88
N ILE A 156 12.53 4.94 -11.24
CA ILE A 156 11.15 5.16 -10.85
C ILE A 156 10.62 3.84 -10.29
N GLY A 157 9.88 3.93 -9.19
CA GLY A 157 9.06 2.86 -8.70
C GLY A 157 7.58 3.21 -8.82
N THR A 158 6.75 2.21 -9.00
CA THR A 158 5.30 2.34 -9.01
C THR A 158 4.65 1.30 -8.12
N ALA A 159 3.54 1.65 -7.48
CA ALA A 159 2.79 0.73 -6.64
C ALA A 159 1.30 0.96 -6.76
N VAL A 160 0.54 -0.12 -6.69
CA VAL A 160 -0.90 -0.07 -6.51
C VAL A 160 -1.21 -0.43 -5.07
N LYS A 161 -2.01 0.39 -4.42
CA LYS A 161 -2.47 0.15 -3.06
C LYS A 161 -3.78 -0.65 -3.02
N ASN A 162 -4.13 -1.14 -1.84
CA ASN A 162 -5.36 -1.89 -1.60
C ASN A 162 -6.63 -1.11 -1.94
N ASP A 163 -6.58 0.23 -1.85
CA ASP A 163 -7.67 1.13 -2.24
C ASP A 163 -7.77 1.37 -3.76
N GLY A 164 -6.92 0.71 -4.55
CA GLY A 164 -6.86 0.86 -6.01
C GLY A 164 -6.08 2.09 -6.47
N SER A 165 -5.57 2.93 -5.59
CA SER A 165 -4.76 4.07 -5.97
C SER A 165 -3.40 3.64 -6.53
N LEU A 166 -2.94 4.34 -7.57
CA LEU A 166 -1.64 4.15 -8.20
C LEU A 166 -0.67 5.23 -7.73
N TRP A 167 0.48 4.82 -7.26
CA TRP A 167 1.52 5.67 -6.70
C TRP A 167 2.82 5.51 -7.46
N THR A 168 3.61 6.57 -7.54
CA THR A 168 4.95 6.57 -8.09
C THR A 168 5.90 7.34 -7.18
N TRP A 169 7.18 6.99 -7.25
CA TRP A 169 8.26 7.69 -6.56
C TRP A 169 9.52 7.64 -7.40
N GLY A 170 10.54 8.39 -6.97
CA GLY A 170 11.79 8.47 -7.67
C GLY A 170 11.86 9.65 -8.64
N ARG A 171 12.76 9.58 -9.59
CA ARG A 171 12.94 10.62 -10.60
C ARG A 171 11.92 10.44 -11.70
N THR A 172 11.01 11.39 -11.85
CA THR A 172 10.10 11.45 -13.00
C THR A 172 10.42 12.64 -13.86
N ASP A 173 10.64 12.39 -15.13
CA ASP A 173 10.76 13.43 -16.16
C ASP A 173 9.38 13.75 -16.78
N LEU A 174 8.31 13.61 -15.99
CA LEU A 174 6.91 13.75 -16.45
C LEU A 174 6.51 15.20 -16.80
N GLU A 175 7.40 16.19 -16.66
CA GLU A 175 7.17 17.51 -17.21
C GLU A 175 7.53 17.51 -18.72
N GLY A 176 6.63 17.10 -19.47
CA GLY A 176 6.16 17.33 -20.83
C GLY A 176 7.03 18.09 -21.83
N ASP A 177 8.32 17.79 -22.00
CA ASP A 177 8.99 18.03 -23.27
C ASP A 177 9.91 16.86 -23.64
N SER A 178 9.31 15.84 -24.25
CA SER A 178 10.02 14.66 -24.76
C SER A 178 10.73 14.93 -26.10
N SER A 179 10.69 16.16 -26.63
CA SER A 179 11.12 16.44 -28.02
C SER A 179 12.62 16.61 -28.19
N THR A 180 13.42 16.68 -27.09
CA THR A 180 14.85 17.01 -27.22
C THR A 180 15.79 16.06 -26.45
N ARG A 181 15.31 14.95 -25.86
CA ARG A 181 16.16 14.10 -25.02
C ARG A 181 16.55 12.81 -25.73
N THR A 182 17.83 12.69 -26.06
CA THR A 182 18.45 11.43 -26.46
C THR A 182 18.87 10.64 -25.22
N PHE A 183 18.91 9.32 -25.33
CA PHE A 183 19.26 8.38 -24.23
C PHE A 183 20.61 8.70 -23.55
N ASP A 184 21.53 9.35 -24.26
CA ASP A 184 22.86 9.72 -23.79
C ASP A 184 22.86 10.91 -22.82
N ASN A 185 21.80 11.72 -22.78
CA ASN A 185 21.70 12.89 -21.92
C ASN A 185 21.12 12.58 -20.52
N LEU A 186 20.69 11.37 -20.27
CA LEU A 186 20.08 10.96 -18.98
C LEU A 186 21.08 10.82 -17.83
N TYR A 187 22.37 10.79 -18.11
CA TYR A 187 23.37 10.38 -17.12
C TYR A 187 24.13 11.50 -16.40
N ASN A 188 24.23 12.72 -16.95
CA ASN A 188 24.95 13.79 -16.29
C ASN A 188 24.77 15.15 -17.01
N VAL A 189 23.64 15.80 -16.87
CA VAL A 189 23.56 17.21 -17.29
C VAL A 189 23.47 18.09 -16.05
N PRO A 190 24.53 18.85 -15.72
CA PRO A 190 24.47 19.84 -14.66
C PRO A 190 23.46 20.92 -15.05
N GLY A 191 22.42 21.11 -14.25
CA GLY A 191 21.44 22.18 -14.42
C GLY A 191 20.06 21.76 -14.96
N GLU A 192 19.80 20.47 -15.15
CA GLU A 192 18.44 20.03 -15.52
C GLU A 192 17.51 20.06 -14.30
N ASN A 193 16.35 20.69 -14.50
CA ASN A 193 15.25 20.65 -13.55
C ASN A 193 14.53 19.31 -13.65
N TYR A 194 14.86 18.37 -12.78
CA TYR A 194 14.07 17.17 -12.56
C TYR A 194 13.37 17.26 -11.21
N THR A 195 12.18 16.70 -11.11
CA THR A 195 11.45 16.62 -9.85
C THR A 195 11.65 15.23 -9.26
N LEU A 196 12.10 15.17 -8.00
CA LEU A 196 12.11 13.96 -7.21
C LEU A 196 10.82 13.90 -6.41
N TYR A 197 10.11 12.81 -6.55
CA TYR A 197 8.91 12.54 -5.76
C TYR A 197 9.23 11.53 -4.66
N ASP A 198 8.80 11.83 -3.43
CA ASP A 198 8.85 10.86 -2.36
C ASP A 198 7.78 9.78 -2.61
N PHE A 199 6.52 10.15 -2.61
CA PHE A 199 5.43 9.31 -3.12
C PHE A 199 4.35 10.21 -3.71
N LEU A 200 4.07 10.03 -5.00
CA LEU A 200 3.03 10.76 -5.72
C LEU A 200 1.92 9.80 -6.14
N GLN A 201 0.69 10.09 -5.75
CA GLN A 201 -0.47 9.39 -6.28
C GLN A 201 -0.78 9.92 -7.69
N ILE A 202 -0.72 9.06 -8.71
CA ILE A 202 -0.94 9.42 -10.12
C ILE A 202 -2.31 8.97 -10.65
N ALA A 203 -2.99 8.04 -9.97
CA ALA A 203 -4.36 7.64 -10.28
C ALA A 203 -5.03 7.04 -9.02
N GLY A 204 -6.35 7.07 -8.99
CA GLY A 204 -7.13 6.47 -7.92
C GLY A 204 -8.30 7.32 -7.49
N PRO A 205 -9.07 6.88 -6.49
CA PRO A 205 -10.37 7.44 -6.15
C PRO A 205 -10.40 8.92 -5.72
N ASN A 206 -9.23 9.54 -5.52
CA ASN A 206 -9.13 10.94 -5.09
C ASN A 206 -8.46 11.88 -6.10
N GLN A 207 -8.27 11.43 -7.34
CA GLN A 207 -7.74 12.29 -8.41
C GLN A 207 -8.85 12.87 -9.29
N THR A 208 -9.04 14.19 -9.24
CA THR A 208 -9.75 14.92 -10.29
C THR A 208 -8.77 15.12 -11.46
N THR A 209 -9.09 14.50 -12.60
CA THR A 209 -8.39 14.77 -13.87
C THR A 209 -8.68 16.19 -14.33
N ASN A 210 -7.81 17.13 -14.03
CA ASN A 210 -7.73 18.39 -14.74
C ASN A 210 -6.28 18.68 -15.08
N GLY A 211 -6.05 18.86 -16.38
CA GLY A 211 -4.76 19.13 -16.95
C GLY A 211 -4.13 20.44 -16.47
N THR A 212 -2.80 20.46 -16.60
CA THR A 212 -1.90 21.60 -16.41
C THR A 212 -1.98 22.35 -15.09
N SER A 213 -1.14 21.95 -14.14
CA SER A 213 -0.78 22.83 -13.03
C SER A 213 0.73 22.80 -12.82
N THR A 214 1.36 23.91 -13.15
CA THR A 214 2.67 24.31 -12.65
C THR A 214 2.53 24.72 -11.19
N GLU A 215 2.43 23.77 -10.27
CA GLU A 215 2.56 24.04 -8.85
C GLU A 215 3.41 22.97 -8.18
N LYS A 216 4.46 23.49 -7.53
CA LYS A 216 5.32 22.78 -6.59
C LYS A 216 4.45 21.91 -5.68
N PRO A 217 4.71 20.58 -5.51
CA PRO A 217 3.96 19.76 -4.59
C PRO A 217 4.20 20.27 -3.16
N THR A 218 3.27 21.00 -2.64
CA THR A 218 3.12 21.15 -1.22
C THR A 218 2.50 19.85 -0.69
N THR A 219 3.17 19.23 0.25
CA THR A 219 2.66 18.31 1.28
C THR A 219 1.27 17.72 1.04
N LYS A 220 1.13 16.36 1.23
CA LYS A 220 -0.09 15.58 1.51
C LYS A 220 -1.33 16.50 1.59
N PRO A 221 -2.47 16.22 0.89
CA PRO A 221 -3.69 16.90 1.21
C PRO A 221 -3.96 16.69 2.69
N THR A 222 -3.48 17.60 3.49
CA THR A 222 -3.81 17.68 4.89
C THR A 222 -5.28 18.06 4.87
N ALA A 223 -6.18 17.09 5.08
CA ALA A 223 -7.47 17.44 5.64
C ALA A 223 -7.14 18.47 6.73
N ALA A 224 -7.71 19.66 6.64
CA ALA A 224 -7.32 20.73 7.54
C ALA A 224 -7.24 20.14 8.94
N ALA A 225 -6.14 20.38 9.66
CA ALA A 225 -5.92 19.78 10.99
C ALA A 225 -7.14 20.02 11.91
N THR A 226 -7.98 20.98 11.53
CA THR A 226 -9.29 21.25 12.12
C THR A 226 -10.28 21.64 11.03
N ALA A 227 -11.53 21.20 11.17
CA ALA A 227 -12.66 21.57 10.32
C ALA A 227 -13.88 21.94 11.16
N THR A 228 -14.81 22.69 10.59
CA THR A 228 -16.10 22.96 11.24
C THR A 228 -17.01 21.77 11.01
N ALA A 229 -17.45 21.12 12.10
CA ALA A 229 -18.47 20.09 12.08
C ALA A 229 -19.84 20.74 12.39
N SER A 230 -20.72 20.75 11.42
CA SER A 230 -22.12 21.22 11.61
C SER A 230 -23.00 20.00 11.87
N PRO A 231 -23.95 20.07 12.83
CA PRO A 231 -24.89 18.96 13.05
C PRO A 231 -25.57 18.56 11.74
N SER A 232 -25.60 17.27 11.43
CA SER A 232 -26.30 16.76 10.25
C SER A 232 -27.82 16.79 10.49
N SER A 233 -28.57 17.30 9.53
CA SER A 233 -30.03 17.24 9.51
C SER A 233 -30.58 16.04 8.73
N ALA A 234 -29.70 15.18 8.22
CA ALA A 234 -30.09 14.01 7.44
C ALA A 234 -30.81 13.00 8.34
N LYS A 235 -31.96 12.50 7.87
CA LYS A 235 -32.59 11.32 8.45
C LYS A 235 -31.75 10.09 8.05
N VAL A 236 -31.70 9.10 8.92
CA VAL A 236 -30.99 7.86 8.63
C VAL A 236 -31.90 6.67 8.82
N GLN A 237 -31.92 5.77 7.86
CA GLN A 237 -32.62 4.49 7.94
C GLN A 237 -31.61 3.36 7.77
N ILE A 238 -31.77 2.30 8.55
CA ILE A 238 -31.03 1.05 8.40
C ILE A 238 -32.04 -0.05 8.12
N ASN A 239 -31.91 -0.70 6.97
CA ASN A 239 -32.86 -1.73 6.51
C ASN A 239 -34.33 -1.28 6.62
N GLY A 240 -34.60 -0.01 6.22
CA GLY A 240 -35.92 0.61 6.25
C GLY A 240 -36.40 1.10 7.62
N LYS A 241 -35.64 0.89 8.71
CA LYS A 241 -35.98 1.38 10.04
C LYS A 241 -35.22 2.67 10.34
N GLN A 242 -35.95 3.70 10.81
CA GLN A 242 -35.34 4.97 11.20
C GLN A 242 -34.47 4.80 12.45
N VAL A 243 -33.23 5.32 12.41
CA VAL A 243 -32.29 5.34 13.53
C VAL A 243 -31.79 6.79 13.70
N THR A 244 -31.70 7.23 14.95
CA THR A 244 -31.18 8.57 15.27
C THR A 244 -29.72 8.46 15.63
N PHE A 245 -28.89 9.32 15.03
CA PHE A 245 -27.46 9.40 15.26
C PHE A 245 -27.05 10.81 15.67
N ASP A 246 -25.99 10.89 16.48
CA ASP A 246 -25.21 12.11 16.65
C ASP A 246 -24.23 12.21 15.47
N ALA A 247 -24.66 12.89 14.41
CA ALA A 247 -23.94 12.95 13.15
C ALA A 247 -23.60 14.40 12.79
N TYR A 248 -22.50 14.58 12.07
CA TYR A 248 -22.04 15.89 11.61
C TYR A 248 -21.79 15.90 10.10
N SER A 249 -22.06 17.06 9.50
CA SER A 249 -21.61 17.39 8.15
C SER A 249 -20.27 18.13 8.25
N ILE A 250 -19.24 17.62 7.57
CA ILE A 250 -17.91 18.20 7.46
C ILE A 250 -17.54 18.18 5.99
N ASN A 251 -17.28 19.37 5.40
CA ASN A 251 -16.96 19.51 3.97
C ASN A 251 -17.94 18.72 3.07
N ASP A 252 -19.24 18.96 3.28
CA ASP A 252 -20.36 18.36 2.55
C ASP A 252 -20.49 16.83 2.63
N ASN A 253 -19.79 16.20 3.57
CA ASN A 253 -19.90 14.77 3.84
C ASN A 253 -20.48 14.51 5.23
N ASN A 254 -21.27 13.44 5.37
CA ASN A 254 -21.85 13.03 6.63
C ASN A 254 -20.90 12.08 7.38
N TYR A 255 -20.59 12.44 8.62
CA TYR A 255 -19.71 11.71 9.53
C TYR A 255 -20.50 11.20 10.73
N PHE A 256 -20.22 9.96 11.11
CA PHE A 256 -20.91 9.23 12.17
C PHE A 256 -19.89 8.67 13.16
N LYS A 257 -20.28 8.57 14.42
CA LYS A 257 -19.48 7.83 15.40
C LYS A 257 -19.38 6.36 14.98
N LEU A 258 -18.17 5.84 14.96
CA LEU A 258 -17.93 4.47 14.53
C LEU A 258 -18.73 3.44 15.33
N ARG A 259 -18.76 3.60 16.66
CA ARG A 259 -19.48 2.70 17.56
C ARG A 259 -21.00 2.76 17.42
N ASP A 260 -21.54 3.93 17.02
CA ASP A 260 -22.97 4.06 16.75
C ASP A 260 -23.36 3.24 15.50
N ILE A 261 -22.55 3.28 14.44
CA ILE A 261 -22.76 2.46 13.23
C ILE A 261 -22.61 0.97 13.57
N ALA A 262 -21.56 0.58 14.35
CA ALA A 262 -21.37 -0.81 14.76
C ALA A 262 -22.56 -1.33 15.58
N LYS A 263 -23.06 -0.51 16.52
CA LYS A 263 -24.26 -0.85 17.32
C LYS A 263 -25.50 -0.98 16.45
N ALA A 264 -25.70 -0.10 15.51
CA ALA A 264 -26.89 -0.08 14.66
C ALA A 264 -26.91 -1.21 13.62
N LEU A 265 -25.73 -1.71 13.19
CA LEU A 265 -25.57 -2.86 12.31
C LEU A 265 -25.44 -4.20 13.07
N SER A 266 -25.41 -4.19 14.39
CA SER A 266 -25.31 -5.42 15.19
C SER A 266 -26.53 -6.33 14.96
N GLY A 267 -26.28 -7.63 14.74
CA GLY A 267 -27.29 -8.60 14.40
C GLY A 267 -27.68 -8.64 12.91
N THR A 268 -27.01 -7.85 12.06
CA THR A 268 -27.15 -7.93 10.60
C THR A 268 -25.98 -8.71 9.99
N GLU A 269 -26.06 -8.99 8.68
CA GLU A 269 -24.98 -9.64 7.93
C GLU A 269 -23.70 -8.77 7.83
N LYS A 270 -23.82 -7.47 8.07
CA LYS A 270 -22.70 -6.51 8.04
C LYS A 270 -22.31 -6.02 9.44
N GLN A 271 -22.63 -6.79 10.48
CA GLN A 271 -22.18 -6.48 11.83
C GLN A 271 -20.65 -6.51 11.93
N PHE A 272 -20.10 -5.70 12.81
CA PHE A 272 -18.65 -5.69 13.10
C PHE A 272 -18.37 -5.25 14.53
N GLU A 273 -17.31 -5.79 15.12
CA GLU A 273 -16.81 -5.36 16.42
C GLU A 273 -15.82 -4.21 16.27
N VAL A 274 -15.77 -3.33 17.27
CA VAL A 274 -14.87 -2.19 17.35
C VAL A 274 -14.11 -2.24 18.67
N THR A 275 -12.80 -2.44 18.61
CA THR A 275 -11.94 -2.38 19.78
C THR A 275 -10.98 -1.19 19.70
N TRP A 276 -10.64 -0.61 20.86
CA TRP A 276 -9.72 0.51 20.97
C TRP A 276 -8.51 0.11 21.80
N ASN A 277 -7.30 0.38 21.27
CA ASN A 277 -6.05 0.24 21.99
C ASN A 277 -5.44 1.62 22.27
N GLY A 278 -5.53 2.06 23.52
CA GLY A 278 -5.04 3.38 23.93
C GLY A 278 -3.51 3.50 23.93
N ALA A 279 -2.78 2.41 24.08
CA ALA A 279 -1.32 2.42 24.08
C ALA A 279 -0.75 2.68 22.67
N THR A 280 -1.40 2.13 21.64
CA THR A 280 -0.99 2.28 20.23
C THR A 280 -1.83 3.30 19.48
N LYS A 281 -2.82 3.92 20.12
CA LYS A 281 -3.81 4.82 19.50
C LYS A 281 -4.41 4.22 18.23
N SER A 282 -4.90 2.98 18.35
CA SER A 282 -5.43 2.23 17.22
C SER A 282 -6.84 1.73 17.48
N ILE A 283 -7.61 1.65 16.38
CA ILE A 283 -8.96 1.12 16.32
C ILE A 283 -8.89 -0.17 15.49
N GLU A 284 -9.40 -1.28 16.02
CA GLU A 284 -9.53 -2.53 15.28
C GLU A 284 -10.99 -2.79 14.94
N LEU A 285 -11.27 -3.06 13.66
CA LEU A 285 -12.56 -3.49 13.15
C LEU A 285 -12.50 -4.99 12.83
N LYS A 286 -13.46 -5.74 13.36
CA LYS A 286 -13.61 -7.18 13.07
C LYS A 286 -14.97 -7.42 12.40
N PRO A 287 -15.03 -7.52 11.07
CA PRO A 287 -16.25 -7.86 10.34
C PRO A 287 -16.82 -9.20 10.79
N ASN A 288 -18.11 -9.38 10.59
CA ASN A 288 -18.88 -10.58 10.96
C ASN A 288 -18.84 -10.95 12.45
N THR A 289 -18.44 -10.02 13.30
CA THR A 289 -18.39 -10.18 14.76
C THR A 289 -19.41 -9.26 15.40
N ALA A 290 -20.22 -9.80 16.33
CA ALA A 290 -21.23 -9.01 17.02
C ALA A 290 -20.58 -7.89 17.84
N TYR A 291 -21.15 -6.70 17.78
CA TYR A 291 -20.64 -5.53 18.50
C TYR A 291 -20.87 -5.66 20.01
N THR A 292 -19.84 -5.46 20.80
CA THR A 292 -19.90 -5.42 22.25
C THR A 292 -20.14 -3.99 22.73
N ALA A 293 -21.34 -3.70 23.22
CA ALA A 293 -21.69 -2.37 23.67
C ALA A 293 -20.86 -1.93 24.88
N VAL A 294 -20.29 -0.73 24.81
CA VAL A 294 -19.49 -0.13 25.90
C VAL A 294 -20.24 0.96 26.66
N GLY A 295 -21.43 1.35 26.16
CA GLY A 295 -22.29 2.39 26.71
C GLY A 295 -22.12 3.73 26.01
N GLY A 296 -23.23 4.47 25.90
CA GLY A 296 -23.29 5.79 25.25
C GLY A 296 -23.44 5.75 23.74
N GLU A 297 -23.60 4.53 23.14
CA GLU A 297 -23.93 4.41 21.72
C GLU A 297 -25.33 4.94 21.43
N LEU A 298 -25.49 5.56 20.26
CA LEU A 298 -26.73 6.18 19.78
C LEU A 298 -27.26 7.28 20.71
N ALA A 299 -26.44 7.75 21.68
CA ALA A 299 -26.80 8.90 22.48
C ALA A 299 -26.79 10.15 21.59
N THR A 300 -27.90 10.89 21.61
CA THR A 300 -28.01 12.14 20.86
C THR A 300 -27.17 13.23 21.51
N GLY A 301 -26.24 13.81 20.73
CA GLY A 301 -25.43 14.95 21.14
C GLY A 301 -26.20 16.26 21.16
N LYS A 302 -25.57 17.34 21.61
CA LYS A 302 -26.08 18.68 21.44
C LYS A 302 -25.96 19.08 19.97
N ALA A 303 -27.05 19.44 19.32
CA ALA A 303 -27.10 19.87 17.92
C ALA A 303 -26.46 21.27 17.75
N VAL A 304 -25.18 21.41 18.07
CA VAL A 304 -24.37 22.61 17.94
C VAL A 304 -23.13 22.39 17.10
N LYS A 305 -22.68 23.43 16.41
CA LYS A 305 -21.43 23.38 15.66
C LYS A 305 -20.25 23.04 16.58
N GLN A 306 -19.36 22.19 16.13
CA GLN A 306 -18.18 21.72 16.84
C GLN A 306 -16.93 21.95 15.99
N THR A 307 -15.76 21.95 16.64
CA THR A 307 -14.49 21.84 15.96
C THR A 307 -14.14 20.37 15.82
N ALA A 308 -14.04 19.89 14.59
CA ALA A 308 -13.52 18.56 14.27
C ALA A 308 -12.00 18.65 14.11
N LYS A 309 -11.26 17.81 14.81
CA LYS A 309 -9.80 17.66 14.65
C LYS A 309 -9.53 16.40 13.85
N LEU A 310 -8.65 16.46 12.86
CA LEU A 310 -8.21 15.27 12.15
C LEU A 310 -7.65 14.27 13.16
N SER A 311 -8.16 13.04 13.15
CA SER A 311 -7.67 11.99 14.03
C SER A 311 -6.32 11.45 13.52
N SER A 312 -5.41 11.22 14.47
CA SER A 312 -4.15 10.52 14.21
C SER A 312 -4.24 9.02 14.52
N ASP A 313 -5.43 8.52 14.86
CA ASP A 313 -5.63 7.14 15.24
C ASP A 313 -5.54 6.24 14.00
N THR A 314 -4.78 5.15 14.10
CA THR A 314 -4.69 4.17 13.02
C THR A 314 -5.87 3.21 13.10
N VAL A 315 -6.55 2.99 11.98
CA VAL A 315 -7.64 2.01 11.89
C VAL A 315 -7.13 0.72 11.25
N TYR A 316 -7.47 -0.39 11.86
CA TYR A 316 -7.20 -1.73 11.33
C TYR A 316 -8.51 -2.45 11.03
N MET A 317 -8.50 -3.33 10.04
CA MET A 317 -9.56 -4.30 9.78
C MET A 317 -8.94 -5.69 9.63
N ASN A 318 -9.28 -6.60 10.53
CA ASN A 318 -8.66 -7.93 10.61
C ASN A 318 -7.12 -7.86 10.67
N GLY A 319 -6.57 -6.93 11.46
CA GLY A 319 -5.13 -6.72 11.63
C GLY A 319 -4.44 -5.95 10.49
N ASN A 320 -5.14 -5.62 9.40
CA ASN A 320 -4.59 -4.83 8.29
C ASN A 320 -4.98 -3.37 8.42
N VAL A 321 -4.07 -2.45 8.10
CA VAL A 321 -4.36 -1.00 8.12
C VAL A 321 -5.46 -0.67 7.12
N ALA A 322 -6.51 -0.02 7.61
CA ALA A 322 -7.60 0.51 6.80
C ALA A 322 -7.43 2.03 6.62
N SER A 323 -7.32 2.49 5.37
CA SER A 323 -7.21 3.91 5.06
C SER A 323 -8.58 4.60 5.18
N LEU A 324 -8.90 5.07 6.38
CA LEU A 324 -10.10 5.85 6.66
C LEU A 324 -9.72 7.22 7.21
N THR A 325 -10.36 8.26 6.70
CA THR A 325 -10.26 9.60 7.30
C THR A 325 -11.23 9.72 8.46
N ALA A 326 -10.70 9.95 9.65
CA ALA A 326 -11.48 10.17 10.85
C ALA A 326 -11.28 11.59 11.40
N TYR A 327 -12.32 12.15 12.01
CA TYR A 327 -12.24 13.34 12.82
C TYR A 327 -12.59 13.03 14.26
N THR A 328 -11.82 13.58 15.18
CA THR A 328 -12.15 13.55 16.60
C THR A 328 -13.00 14.76 16.97
N ILE A 329 -14.21 14.53 17.49
CA ILE A 329 -15.14 15.54 17.99
C ILE A 329 -15.54 15.11 19.39
N ASN A 330 -15.30 15.98 20.39
CA ASN A 330 -15.62 15.70 21.80
C ASN A 330 -15.12 14.33 22.29
N GLY A 331 -13.89 13.95 21.89
CA GLY A 331 -13.26 12.70 22.30
C GLY A 331 -13.77 11.43 21.60
N ASN A 332 -14.66 11.56 20.61
CA ASN A 332 -15.14 10.44 19.80
C ASN A 332 -14.60 10.54 18.36
N ASN A 333 -14.33 9.40 17.74
CA ASN A 333 -13.93 9.31 16.34
C ASN A 333 -15.16 9.17 15.44
N TYR A 334 -15.25 10.09 14.49
CA TYR A 334 -16.29 10.17 13.48
C TYR A 334 -15.70 9.83 12.10
N PHE A 335 -16.37 8.97 11.38
CA PHE A 335 -15.96 8.50 10.08
C PHE A 335 -16.98 8.86 9.00
N LYS A 336 -16.49 9.12 7.79
CA LYS A 336 -17.36 9.33 6.64
C LYS A 336 -18.12 8.05 6.33
N LEU A 337 -19.45 8.14 6.26
CA LEU A 337 -20.29 6.96 6.13
C LEU A 337 -20.03 6.14 4.87
N ARG A 338 -19.80 6.81 3.73
CA ARG A 338 -19.51 6.10 2.48
C ARG A 338 -18.20 5.33 2.52
N ASP A 339 -17.20 5.85 3.23
CA ASP A 339 -15.91 5.16 3.39
C ASP A 339 -16.07 3.91 4.26
N LEU A 340 -16.91 3.96 5.30
CA LEU A 340 -17.30 2.78 6.08
C LEU A 340 -18.12 1.78 5.26
N GLY A 341 -19.08 2.27 4.46
CA GLY A 341 -19.88 1.42 3.56
C GLY A 341 -19.00 0.66 2.57
N LYS A 342 -18.02 1.35 1.97
CA LYS A 342 -17.03 0.77 1.06
C LYS A 342 -16.15 -0.27 1.75
N LEU A 343 -15.62 0.07 2.93
CA LEU A 343 -14.71 -0.82 3.68
C LEU A 343 -15.40 -2.10 4.16
N LEU A 344 -16.63 -1.98 4.70
CA LEU A 344 -17.40 -3.07 5.30
C LEU A 344 -18.41 -3.70 4.32
N ASN A 345 -18.45 -3.17 3.09
CA ASN A 345 -19.27 -3.63 1.97
C ASN A 345 -20.78 -3.68 2.29
N PHE A 346 -21.34 -2.55 2.74
CA PHE A 346 -22.79 -2.37 2.88
C PHE A 346 -23.29 -1.20 2.02
N GLY A 347 -24.54 -1.30 1.53
CA GLY A 347 -25.15 -0.28 0.70
C GLY A 347 -25.37 1.04 1.46
N VAL A 348 -25.02 2.17 0.83
CA VAL A 348 -25.26 3.53 1.33
C VAL A 348 -25.84 4.36 0.21
N ASP A 349 -27.09 4.78 0.37
CA ASP A 349 -27.80 5.61 -0.61
C ASP A 349 -28.26 6.93 -0.01
N TRP A 350 -28.48 7.93 -0.87
CA TRP A 350 -28.93 9.26 -0.48
C TRP A 350 -30.14 9.70 -1.30
N ASP A 351 -31.27 9.88 -0.64
CA ASP A 351 -32.45 10.54 -1.21
C ASP A 351 -32.39 12.05 -0.91
N GLY A 352 -32.04 12.83 -1.92
CA GLY A 352 -31.95 14.29 -1.81
C GLY A 352 -33.29 14.99 -1.58
N THR A 353 -34.41 14.38 -2.00
CA THR A 353 -35.77 14.91 -1.81
C THR A 353 -36.23 14.70 -0.37
N ALA A 354 -36.08 13.49 0.14
CA ALA A 354 -36.47 13.14 1.50
C ALA A 354 -35.38 13.59 2.54
N LYS A 355 -34.18 13.99 2.08
CA LYS A 355 -32.99 14.25 2.91
C LYS A 355 -32.70 13.05 3.84
N CYS A 356 -32.73 11.86 3.24
CA CYS A 356 -32.61 10.60 3.95
C CYS A 356 -31.41 9.80 3.45
N ILE A 357 -30.61 9.31 4.38
CA ILE A 357 -29.55 8.33 4.13
C ILE A 357 -30.14 6.95 4.40
N SER A 358 -30.04 6.05 3.44
CA SER A 358 -30.40 4.64 3.59
C SER A 358 -29.14 3.80 3.69
N ILE A 359 -29.04 3.01 4.75
CA ILE A 359 -28.02 1.98 4.93
C ILE A 359 -28.71 0.63 4.74
N ASP A 360 -28.23 -0.17 3.80
CA ASP A 360 -28.73 -1.51 3.53
C ASP A 360 -27.64 -2.54 3.77
N SER A 361 -27.81 -3.37 4.80
CA SER A 361 -26.87 -4.41 5.16
C SER A 361 -26.99 -5.67 4.29
N SER A 362 -28.03 -5.78 3.47
CA SER A 362 -28.22 -6.93 2.56
C SER A 362 -27.59 -6.72 1.18
N THR A 363 -27.20 -5.48 0.85
CA THR A 363 -26.60 -5.14 -0.43
C THR A 363 -25.13 -4.77 -0.29
N SER A 364 -24.36 -4.97 -1.37
CA SER A 364 -22.98 -4.49 -1.46
C SER A 364 -22.94 -2.99 -1.69
N TYR A 365 -21.83 -2.36 -1.29
CA TYR A 365 -21.58 -0.95 -1.58
C TYR A 365 -21.49 -0.73 -3.10
N THR A 366 -22.20 0.28 -3.59
CA THR A 366 -22.11 0.81 -4.96
C THR A 366 -21.78 2.30 -4.90
N GLU A 367 -20.93 2.80 -5.83
CA GLU A 367 -20.57 4.24 -5.90
C GLU A 367 -21.71 5.10 -6.39
#